data_a99efbb18089477773daf383c558c4f8
#
_entry.id   a99efbb18089477773daf383c558c4f8
#
_cell.length_a   1.000
_cell.length_b   1.000
_cell.length_c   1.000
_cell.angle_alpha   90.00
_cell.angle_beta   90.00
_cell.angle_gamma   90.00
#
_symmetry.space_group_name_H-M   'P 1'
#
loop_
_entity.id
_entity.type
_entity.pdbx_description
1 polymer ?
#
loop_
_entity_poly.entity_id
_entity_poly.type
_entity_poly.pdbx_seq_one_letter_code
_entity_poly.pdbx_strand_id
1 'polypeptide(L)'
;MYKNCYVTRGEEYNHYNIHLWTDEGYSVEQFQNYGYIECEKHQATHRGVKNEPLKKVFEWDRFTPNLHYADHTRGNIHTKFLIDKYGINDEPSKTHREVFFDIEIEIGGALTPEYIKSAPKPITSIAWWDK
;
A
#
# COMPACT_ATOMS: atom_id res chain seq x y z
N MET A 1 -4.36 -8.91 -13.75
CA MET A 1 -4.42 -7.73 -12.85
C MET A 1 -4.53 -8.19 -11.40
N TYR A 2 -4.07 -7.42 -10.43
CA TYR A 2 -4.24 -7.75 -9.02
C TYR A 2 -5.66 -7.43 -8.52
N LYS A 3 -6.11 -8.19 -7.52
CA LYS A 3 -7.39 -7.99 -6.84
C LYS A 3 -7.22 -7.30 -5.50
N ASN A 4 -6.17 -7.67 -4.77
CA ASN A 4 -5.85 -7.09 -3.48
C ASN A 4 -4.34 -7.17 -3.24
N CYS A 5 -3.83 -6.26 -2.43
CA CYS A 5 -2.43 -6.18 -2.08
C CYS A 5 -2.28 -5.71 -0.64
N TYR A 6 -1.45 -6.41 0.12
CA TYR A 6 -1.16 -6.09 1.50
C TYR A 6 0.34 -6.15 1.76
N VAL A 7 0.86 -5.26 2.59
CA VAL A 7 2.29 -5.13 2.86
C VAL A 7 2.60 -5.47 4.31
N THR A 8 3.56 -6.34 4.52
CA THR A 8 4.19 -6.58 5.82
C THR A 8 5.66 -6.27 5.77
N ARG A 9 6.25 -6.00 6.93
CA ARG A 9 7.70 -5.75 7.05
C ARG A 9 8.45 -7.06 6.83
N GLY A 10 9.53 -7.03 6.07
CA GLY A 10 10.48 -8.12 5.94
C GLY A 10 11.44 -8.19 7.13
N GLU A 11 12.34 -9.17 7.12
CA GLU A 11 13.34 -9.36 8.17
C GLU A 11 14.47 -8.33 8.06
N GLU A 12 14.88 -7.98 6.86
CA GLU A 12 15.96 -7.04 6.61
C GLU A 12 15.45 -5.59 6.53
N TYR A 13 16.36 -4.66 6.80
CA TYR A 13 16.08 -3.23 6.66
C TYR A 13 15.64 -2.91 5.22
N ASN A 14 14.59 -2.12 5.10
CA ASN A 14 14.03 -1.70 3.81
C ASN A 14 13.42 -2.83 2.95
N HIS A 15 13.32 -4.05 3.46
CA HIS A 15 12.67 -5.15 2.79
C HIS A 15 11.25 -5.35 3.31
N TYR A 16 10.35 -5.68 2.40
CA TYR A 16 8.92 -5.87 2.66
C TYR A 16 8.41 -7.10 1.95
N ASN A 17 7.45 -7.77 2.56
CA ASN A 17 6.71 -8.84 1.92
C ASN A 17 5.40 -8.28 1.38
N ILE A 18 5.16 -8.48 0.11
CA ILE A 18 3.96 -8.06 -0.58
C ILE A 18 3.06 -9.27 -0.75
N HIS A 19 1.97 -9.28 -0.03
CA HIS A 19 0.92 -10.27 -0.13
C HIS A 19 -0.01 -9.86 -1.26
N LEU A 20 -0.06 -10.63 -2.32
CA LEU A 20 -0.74 -10.27 -3.56
C LEU A 20 -1.81 -11.31 -3.90
N TRP A 21 -3.00 -10.84 -4.18
CA TRP A 21 -4.08 -11.64 -4.74
C TRP A 21 -4.31 -11.22 -6.19
N THR A 22 -4.23 -12.17 -7.08
CA THR A 22 -4.45 -11.98 -8.53
C THR A 22 -5.53 -12.91 -9.04
N ASP A 23 -5.79 -12.89 -10.32
CA ASP A 23 -6.67 -13.87 -10.97
C ASP A 23 -6.10 -15.31 -10.93
N GLU A 24 -4.79 -15.44 -10.71
CA GLU A 24 -4.07 -16.72 -10.60
C GLU A 24 -4.03 -17.25 -9.16
N GLY A 25 -4.36 -16.43 -8.18
CA GLY A 25 -4.38 -16.79 -6.77
C GLY A 25 -3.54 -15.88 -5.88
N TYR A 26 -3.20 -16.40 -4.71
CA TYR A 26 -2.41 -15.70 -3.70
C TYR A 26 -0.92 -16.02 -3.84
N SER A 27 -0.10 -15.00 -3.73
CA SER A 27 1.36 -15.09 -3.70
C SER A 27 1.97 -14.10 -2.71
N VAL A 28 3.22 -14.35 -2.31
CA VAL A 28 4.01 -13.41 -1.53
C VAL A 28 5.27 -13.10 -2.33
N GLU A 29 5.51 -11.82 -2.57
CA GLU A 29 6.69 -11.33 -3.27
C GLU A 29 7.53 -10.46 -2.33
N GLN A 30 8.84 -10.50 -2.48
CA GLN A 30 9.73 -9.62 -1.75
C GLN A 30 9.93 -8.32 -2.54
N PHE A 31 9.93 -7.21 -1.81
CA PHE A 31 10.14 -5.88 -2.36
C PHE A 31 11.13 -5.12 -1.50
N GLN A 32 12.20 -4.64 -2.12
CA GLN A 32 13.12 -3.71 -1.48
C GLN A 32 12.72 -2.28 -1.78
N ASN A 33 12.44 -1.49 -0.75
CA ASN A 33 12.11 -0.09 -0.91
C ASN A 33 13.31 0.70 -1.44
N TYR A 34 13.02 1.78 -2.11
CA TYR A 34 14.00 2.67 -2.71
C TYR A 34 13.61 4.13 -2.55
N GLY A 35 14.61 4.98 -2.65
CA GLY A 35 14.46 6.42 -2.80
C GLY A 35 15.27 6.90 -4.00
N TYR A 36 15.34 8.21 -4.15
CA TYR A 36 16.16 8.87 -5.18
C TYR A 36 17.00 9.93 -4.54
N ILE A 37 18.22 10.13 -5.05
CA ILE A 37 19.08 11.26 -4.70
C ILE A 37 19.32 12.12 -5.93
N GLU A 38 19.43 13.44 -5.75
CA GLU A 38 19.89 14.31 -6.81
C GLU A 38 21.35 14.02 -7.13
N CYS A 39 21.68 14.03 -8.41
CA CYS A 39 23.00 13.73 -8.91
C CYS A 39 23.34 14.57 -10.14
N GLU A 40 24.54 14.43 -10.67
CA GLU A 40 24.94 15.05 -11.91
C GLU A 40 24.12 14.49 -13.09
N LYS A 41 23.85 15.33 -14.11
CA LYS A 41 23.02 14.96 -15.27
C LYS A 41 23.47 13.67 -15.95
N HIS A 42 24.79 13.42 -16.04
CA HIS A 42 25.35 12.24 -16.68
C HIS A 42 25.19 10.95 -15.86
N GLN A 43 24.89 11.06 -14.56
CA GLN A 43 24.64 9.93 -13.66
C GLN A 43 23.15 9.64 -13.46
N ALA A 44 22.30 10.52 -13.95
CA ALA A 44 20.86 10.44 -13.73
C ALA A 44 20.25 9.28 -14.51
N THR A 45 19.47 8.47 -13.80
CA THR A 45 18.66 7.39 -14.38
C THR A 45 17.17 7.77 -14.45
N HIS A 46 16.78 8.79 -13.70
CA HIS A 46 15.40 9.25 -13.57
C HIS A 46 15.33 10.78 -13.54
N ARG A 47 14.13 11.30 -13.68
CA ARG A 47 13.82 12.72 -13.53
C ARG A 47 12.75 12.90 -12.47
N GLY A 48 12.93 13.86 -11.61
CA GLY A 48 11.94 14.27 -10.63
C GLY A 48 10.83 15.16 -11.20
N VAL A 49 9.89 15.50 -10.37
CA VAL A 49 8.72 16.32 -10.76
C VAL A 49 9.13 17.72 -11.29
N LYS A 50 10.21 18.27 -10.76
CA LYS A 50 10.79 19.56 -11.20
C LYS A 50 11.88 19.38 -12.25
N ASN A 51 11.93 18.22 -12.89
CA ASN A 51 12.96 17.86 -13.88
C ASN A 51 14.39 17.78 -13.33
N GLU A 52 14.53 17.67 -11.99
CA GLU A 52 15.82 17.44 -11.35
C GLU A 52 16.39 16.06 -11.73
N PRO A 53 17.72 15.96 -11.95
CA PRO A 53 18.35 14.68 -12.27
C PRO A 53 18.45 13.80 -11.03
N LEU A 54 17.92 12.60 -11.09
CA LEU A 54 17.81 11.69 -9.97
C LEU A 54 18.48 10.34 -10.26
N LYS A 55 19.07 9.75 -9.23
CA LYS A 55 19.59 8.39 -9.20
C LYS A 55 18.87 7.56 -8.15
N LYS A 56 18.40 6.38 -8.53
CA LYS A 56 17.74 5.43 -7.61
C LYS A 56 18.75 4.85 -6.61
N VAL A 57 18.37 4.83 -5.34
CA VAL A 57 19.16 4.26 -4.24
C VAL A 57 18.31 3.35 -3.38
N PHE A 58 18.90 2.26 -2.86
CA PHE A 58 18.23 1.27 -2.02
C PHE A 58 18.64 1.37 -0.54
N GLU A 59 19.72 2.08 -0.26
CA GLU A 59 20.22 2.31 1.09
C GLU A 59 20.35 3.81 1.35
N TRP A 60 19.87 4.26 2.48
CA TRP A 60 19.98 5.62 2.96
C TRP A 60 19.76 5.69 4.46
N ASP A 61 20.13 6.82 5.04
CA ASP A 61 19.89 7.16 6.43
C ASP A 61 19.35 8.59 6.56
N ARG A 62 19.14 9.03 7.80
CA ARG A 62 18.65 10.41 8.08
C ARG A 62 19.63 11.52 7.67
N PHE A 63 20.86 11.19 7.37
CA PHE A 63 21.89 12.12 6.96
C PHE A 63 22.15 12.13 5.45
N THR A 64 21.51 11.23 4.71
CA THR A 64 21.65 11.18 3.26
C THR A 64 21.14 12.50 2.64
N PRO A 65 22.00 13.30 2.01
CA PRO A 65 21.61 14.58 1.45
C PRO A 65 20.76 14.41 0.19
N ASN A 66 19.91 15.41 -0.09
CA ASN A 66 19.09 15.48 -1.31
C ASN A 66 18.28 14.23 -1.61
N LEU A 67 17.83 13.55 -0.55
CA LEU A 67 17.02 12.36 -0.65
C LEU A 67 15.56 12.73 -0.99
N HIS A 68 15.04 12.13 -2.04
CA HIS A 68 13.68 12.30 -2.52
C HIS A 68 12.92 10.98 -2.52
N TYR A 69 11.62 11.04 -2.27
CA TYR A 69 10.68 9.90 -2.42
C TYR A 69 11.04 8.66 -1.59
N ALA A 70 11.85 8.83 -0.55
CA ALA A 70 12.18 7.76 0.38
C ALA A 70 11.22 7.80 1.57
N ASP A 71 10.11 7.11 1.43
CA ASP A 71 9.10 7.01 2.47
C ASP A 71 9.01 5.56 2.94
N HIS A 72 9.01 5.38 4.25
CA HIS A 72 8.89 4.10 4.91
C HIS A 72 7.45 3.77 5.32
N THR A 73 6.48 4.58 4.95
CA THR A 73 5.08 4.28 5.21
C THR A 73 4.60 3.12 4.33
N ARG A 74 3.74 2.28 4.90
CA ARG A 74 3.16 1.14 4.17
C ARG A 74 2.41 1.57 2.91
N GLY A 75 1.74 2.71 2.96
CA GLY A 75 1.02 3.25 1.82
C GLY A 75 1.93 3.58 0.64
N ASN A 76 3.09 4.15 0.90
CA ASN A 76 4.06 4.46 -0.15
C ASN A 76 4.70 3.17 -0.71
N ILE A 77 5.07 2.21 0.14
CA ILE A 77 5.61 0.90 -0.27
C ILE A 77 4.63 0.18 -1.21
N HIS A 78 3.37 0.12 -0.82
CA HIS A 78 2.29 -0.45 -1.62
C HIS A 78 2.21 0.20 -3.01
N THR A 79 2.18 1.52 -3.05
CA THR A 79 2.09 2.29 -4.30
C THR A 79 3.31 2.06 -5.19
N LYS A 80 4.51 2.11 -4.64
CA LYS A 80 5.75 1.86 -5.39
C LYS A 80 5.76 0.47 -6.03
N PHE A 81 5.41 -0.56 -5.24
CA PHE A 81 5.34 -1.92 -5.75
C PHE A 81 4.34 -2.05 -6.90
N LEU A 82 3.14 -1.50 -6.75
CA LEU A 82 2.11 -1.59 -7.79
C LEU A 82 2.52 -0.85 -9.07
N ILE A 83 3.15 0.31 -8.94
CA ILE A 83 3.68 1.05 -10.09
C ILE A 83 4.79 0.24 -10.78
N ASP A 84 5.74 -0.30 -10.03
CA ASP A 84 6.85 -1.06 -10.59
C ASP A 84 6.39 -2.34 -11.29
N LYS A 85 5.41 -3.03 -10.72
CA LYS A 85 4.92 -4.31 -11.24
C LYS A 85 3.94 -4.16 -12.40
N TYR A 86 3.00 -3.24 -12.27
CA TYR A 86 1.91 -3.10 -13.23
C TYR A 86 2.06 -1.87 -14.14
N GLY A 87 2.85 -0.86 -13.70
CA GLY A 87 3.10 0.34 -14.48
C GLY A 87 1.82 1.06 -14.88
N ILE A 88 1.65 1.23 -16.16
CA ILE A 88 0.47 1.85 -16.78
C ILE A 88 -0.55 0.82 -17.28
N ASN A 89 -0.42 -0.44 -16.87
CA ASN A 89 -1.40 -1.46 -17.25
C ASN A 89 -2.70 -1.22 -16.46
N ASP A 90 -3.76 -0.86 -17.16
CA ASP A 90 -5.09 -0.56 -16.66
C ASP A 90 -6.10 -1.68 -16.95
N GLU A 91 -5.65 -2.87 -17.38
CA GLU A 91 -6.54 -4.00 -17.55
C GLU A 91 -7.21 -4.37 -16.22
N PRO A 92 -8.54 -4.43 -16.16
CA PRO A 92 -9.23 -4.79 -14.94
C PRO A 92 -8.96 -6.25 -14.56
N SER A 93 -8.99 -6.54 -13.27
CA SER A 93 -8.96 -7.93 -12.83
C SER A 93 -10.23 -8.66 -13.28
N LYS A 94 -10.05 -9.93 -13.64
CA LYS A 94 -11.17 -10.80 -14.02
C LYS A 94 -11.73 -11.47 -12.77
N THR A 95 -12.97 -11.94 -12.84
CA THR A 95 -13.59 -12.71 -11.75
C THR A 95 -13.58 -12.01 -10.38
N HIS A 96 -13.74 -10.70 -10.37
CA HIS A 96 -13.90 -9.95 -9.12
C HIS A 96 -15.27 -10.29 -8.51
N ARG A 97 -15.26 -10.72 -7.24
CA ARG A 97 -16.49 -10.95 -6.49
C ARG A 97 -16.67 -9.83 -5.48
N GLU A 98 -17.76 -9.12 -5.59
CA GLU A 98 -18.14 -8.07 -4.65
C GLU A 98 -19.09 -8.62 -3.61
N VAL A 99 -18.76 -8.40 -2.34
CA VAL A 99 -19.62 -8.75 -1.22
C VAL A 99 -19.92 -7.48 -0.46
N PHE A 100 -21.19 -7.19 -0.30
CA PHE A 100 -21.67 -6.08 0.50
C PHE A 100 -22.19 -6.64 1.82
N PHE A 101 -21.89 -5.95 2.91
CA PHE A 101 -22.46 -6.29 4.20
C PHE A 101 -22.83 -5.04 4.98
N ASP A 102 -23.84 -5.16 5.80
CA ASP A 102 -24.28 -4.10 6.70
C ASP A 102 -24.45 -4.71 8.10
N ILE A 103 -24.11 -3.93 9.11
CA ILE A 103 -24.16 -4.33 10.50
C ILE A 103 -24.96 -3.30 11.27
N GLU A 104 -25.99 -3.73 11.96
CA GLU A 104 -26.74 -2.89 12.87
C GLU A 104 -26.40 -3.25 14.32
N ILE A 105 -26.27 -2.22 15.14
CA ILE A 105 -26.07 -2.35 16.58
C ILE A 105 -27.16 -1.63 17.35
N GLU A 106 -27.47 -2.09 18.54
CA GLU A 106 -28.33 -1.35 19.44
C GLU A 106 -27.68 -0.03 19.85
N ILE A 107 -28.37 1.08 19.61
CA ILE A 107 -27.90 2.42 20.01
C ILE A 107 -28.36 2.69 21.45
N GLY A 108 -27.40 2.93 22.33
CA GLY A 108 -27.68 3.26 23.72
C GLY A 108 -26.65 4.25 24.27
N GLY A 109 -26.84 5.55 24.00
CA GLY A 109 -25.94 6.61 24.42
C GLY A 109 -25.40 7.46 23.28
N ALA A 110 -24.46 8.36 23.58
CA ALA A 110 -23.82 9.20 22.58
C ALA A 110 -22.85 8.40 21.72
N LEU A 111 -22.90 8.58 20.41
CA LEU A 111 -21.95 7.96 19.46
C LEU A 111 -20.59 8.69 19.51
N THR A 112 -19.88 8.58 20.61
CA THR A 112 -18.50 9.07 20.72
C THR A 112 -17.51 8.04 20.20
N PRO A 113 -16.29 8.42 19.77
CA PRO A 113 -15.25 7.47 19.37
C PRO A 113 -14.94 6.45 20.46
N GLU A 114 -14.93 6.85 21.73
CA GLU A 114 -14.67 5.98 22.88
C GLU A 114 -15.81 4.95 23.07
N TYR A 115 -17.06 5.40 22.95
CA TYR A 115 -18.22 4.53 23.02
C TYR A 115 -18.21 3.48 21.91
N ILE A 116 -17.96 3.89 20.67
CA ILE A 116 -17.88 3.00 19.51
C ILE A 116 -16.73 1.98 19.71
N LYS A 117 -15.56 2.46 20.16
CA LYS A 117 -14.40 1.62 20.40
C LYS A 117 -14.59 0.58 21.49
N SER A 118 -15.36 0.89 22.51
CA SER A 118 -15.67 -0.04 23.60
C SER A 118 -16.66 -1.13 23.19
N ALA A 119 -17.37 -0.96 22.08
CA ALA A 119 -18.39 -1.89 21.57
C ALA A 119 -19.36 -2.41 22.67
N PRO A 120 -19.99 -1.51 23.47
CA PRO A 120 -20.73 -1.90 24.67
C PRO A 120 -22.08 -2.55 24.35
N LYS A 121 -22.52 -2.52 23.11
CA LYS A 121 -23.82 -3.02 22.67
C LYS A 121 -23.67 -4.17 21.68
N PRO A 122 -24.58 -5.15 21.75
CA PRO A 122 -24.53 -6.27 20.83
C PRO A 122 -24.88 -5.83 19.41
N ILE A 123 -24.37 -6.61 18.45
CA ILE A 123 -24.85 -6.56 17.07
C ILE A 123 -26.27 -7.11 17.05
N THR A 124 -27.22 -6.33 16.52
CA THR A 124 -28.64 -6.72 16.44
C THR A 124 -28.98 -7.39 15.13
N SER A 125 -28.32 -7.00 14.04
CA SER A 125 -28.48 -7.66 12.75
C SER A 125 -27.21 -7.57 11.88
N ILE A 126 -27.04 -8.54 11.00
CA ILE A 126 -26.04 -8.54 9.93
C ILE A 126 -26.76 -8.92 8.65
N ALA A 127 -26.73 -8.04 7.65
CA ALA A 127 -27.18 -8.33 6.30
C ALA A 127 -25.98 -8.41 5.36
N TRP A 128 -25.98 -9.37 4.45
CA TRP A 128 -24.94 -9.46 3.43
C TRP A 128 -25.55 -9.97 2.11
N TRP A 129 -24.98 -9.54 1.00
CA TRP A 129 -25.28 -10.10 -0.30
C TRP A 129 -24.03 -10.06 -1.18
N ASP A 130 -23.93 -10.94 -2.12
CA ASP A 130 -22.91 -10.99 -3.14
C ASP A 130 -23.49 -10.78 -4.54
N LYS A 131 -22.67 -10.27 -5.43
CA LYS A 131 -23.02 -9.92 -6.80
C LYS A 131 -22.19 -10.73 -7.79
#